data_dd86fa67fedf61a0c66039c7b6c528bd
#
_entry.id   dd86fa67fedf61a0c66039c7b6c528bd
#
_cell.length_a   1.000
_cell.length_b   1.000
_cell.length_c   1.000
_cell.angle_alpha   90.00
_cell.angle_beta   90.00
_cell.angle_gamma   90.00
#
_symmetry.space_group_name_H-M   'P 1'
#
loop_
_entity.id
_entity.type
_entity.pdbx_description
1 polymer ?
#
loop_
_entity_poly.entity_id
_entity_poly.type
_entity_poly.pdbx_seq_one_letter_code
_entity_poly.pdbx_strand_id
1 'polypeptide(L)'
;MPEAKPALSRSRRVSLIATGLLAAAVCHWPDWAAPESAKVAIGLLLPPEEAEAASLRGGAMLAVEQANQAPTPKVTLVIRGRIGQWGAVAVEAARMVLDDGAQGLIAPPNGAATHLALQVAGRTAVPVISLCADSSVSQTGVPWMVRIASTTIEEARFLLAGLMADQSEPPEWVALVPDGRAGREVSRDLSRAASAAQRKLKRVCEVSSTLTNLESVTAQVLREQPKAVLVWLDPAPAGRLTKSLREAGFAGKLAGPSRCTSPAFLASSAPMSEGFLVPAIVLDEPGEARLLSFQAAFRQRYGIEADLTAAEGYDAVRLLVHILEKNDPQSVPRAFPLDLSLPGVSGDLSFDAQGNRKIALRLLIARRGSFVTVEPEQK
;
A
#
# COMPACT_ATOMS: atom_id res chain seq x y z
N MET A 1 -22.11 -75.23 33.88
CA MET A 1 -22.29 -76.64 33.41
C MET A 1 -22.44 -76.61 31.93
N PRO A 2 -22.01 -77.62 31.31
CA PRO A 2 -20.70 -77.71 30.64
C PRO A 2 -20.87 -78.01 29.16
N GLU A 3 -19.77 -78.07 28.57
CA GLU A 3 -19.10 -79.10 27.71
C GLU A 3 -19.07 -78.70 26.26
N ALA A 4 -18.14 -79.02 25.40
CA ALA A 4 -16.88 -79.75 25.48
C ALA A 4 -16.13 -79.46 24.13
N LYS A 5 -14.81 -79.60 24.18
CA LYS A 5 -13.94 -79.79 22.96
C LYS A 5 -14.09 -81.24 22.48
N PRO A 6 -13.70 -81.56 21.25
CA PRO A 6 -12.38 -82.06 20.95
C PRO A 6 -11.86 -81.63 19.60
N ALA A 7 -10.61 -81.44 19.36
CA ALA A 7 -9.37 -82.22 19.23
C ALA A 7 -9.19 -82.98 17.91
N LEU A 8 -8.05 -82.60 17.24
CA LEU A 8 -7.10 -83.40 16.45
C LEU A 8 -7.48 -83.98 15.08
N SER A 9 -6.70 -83.64 14.03
CA SER A 9 -5.76 -84.59 13.46
C SER A 9 -4.84 -83.99 12.35
N ARG A 10 -3.64 -84.14 12.53
CA ARG A 10 -2.41 -84.48 11.80
C ARG A 10 -2.46 -84.65 10.27
N SER A 11 -1.44 -84.00 9.70
CA SER A 11 -0.47 -84.47 8.71
C SER A 11 -0.82 -84.47 7.23
N ARG A 12 -0.01 -83.75 6.45
CA ARG A 12 0.95 -84.31 5.50
C ARG A 12 1.83 -83.24 4.85
N ARG A 13 3.14 -83.46 5.00
CA ARG A 13 4.17 -82.77 4.22
C ARG A 13 4.07 -83.21 2.80
N VAL A 14 4.12 -82.26 1.85
CA VAL A 14 4.60 -82.51 0.48
C VAL A 14 5.54 -81.37 0.12
N SER A 15 6.83 -81.73 0.02
CA SER A 15 7.86 -80.89 -0.60
C SER A 15 7.62 -80.90 -2.11
N LEU A 16 7.60 -79.77 -2.70
CA LEU A 16 7.78 -79.53 -4.11
C LEU A 16 8.75 -78.38 -4.32
N ILE A 17 9.95 -78.76 -4.77
CA ILE A 17 10.97 -77.90 -5.30
C ILE A 17 10.44 -77.36 -6.64
N ALA A 18 10.26 -76.03 -6.74
CA ALA A 18 10.05 -75.36 -8.02
C ALA A 18 11.09 -74.29 -8.17
N THR A 19 12.08 -74.53 -8.95
CA THR A 19 13.02 -73.60 -9.55
C THR A 19 12.22 -72.61 -10.41
N GLY A 20 12.16 -71.36 -10.05
CA GLY A 20 11.46 -70.35 -10.83
C GLY A 20 12.29 -69.08 -10.95
N LEU A 21 12.67 -68.77 -12.14
CA LEU A 21 13.38 -67.61 -12.65
C LEU A 21 13.02 -66.26 -11.86
N LEU A 22 14.05 -65.59 -11.32
CA LEU A 22 14.02 -64.20 -10.97
C LEU A 22 13.99 -63.38 -12.25
N ALA A 23 12.81 -62.99 -12.72
CA ALA A 23 12.66 -61.89 -13.66
C ALA A 23 12.82 -60.59 -12.83
N ALA A 24 13.95 -59.90 -13.02
CA ALA A 24 14.17 -58.57 -12.54
C ALA A 24 13.16 -57.64 -13.24
N ALA A 25 12.03 -57.39 -12.60
CA ALA A 25 11.16 -56.30 -12.96
C ALA A 25 11.91 -55.00 -12.60
N VAL A 26 12.53 -54.39 -13.58
CA VAL A 26 12.96 -53.00 -13.52
C VAL A 26 11.66 -52.19 -13.35
N CYS A 27 11.32 -51.85 -12.12
CA CYS A 27 10.34 -50.81 -11.86
C CYS A 27 10.88 -49.53 -12.49
N HIS A 28 10.40 -49.21 -13.68
CA HIS A 28 10.42 -47.87 -14.18
C HIS A 28 9.54 -47.08 -13.23
N TRP A 29 10.15 -46.42 -12.24
CA TRP A 29 9.50 -45.32 -11.56
C TRP A 29 9.35 -44.23 -12.63
N PRO A 30 8.12 -43.74 -12.85
CA PRO A 30 7.96 -42.61 -13.75
C PRO A 30 8.87 -41.52 -13.20
N ASP A 31 9.67 -40.90 -14.08
CA ASP A 31 10.38 -39.68 -13.77
C ASP A 31 9.40 -38.76 -13.08
N TRP A 32 9.59 -38.57 -11.77
CA TRP A 32 8.86 -37.59 -11.01
C TRP A 32 9.29 -36.26 -11.62
N ALA A 33 8.48 -35.75 -12.52
CA ALA A 33 8.66 -34.41 -13.03
C ALA A 33 8.92 -33.52 -11.81
N ALA A 34 10.05 -32.83 -11.77
CA ALA A 34 10.37 -31.91 -10.72
C ALA A 34 9.14 -31.02 -10.53
N PRO A 35 8.67 -30.77 -9.28
CA PRO A 35 7.47 -30.02 -9.07
C PRO A 35 7.62 -28.70 -9.85
N GLU A 36 6.66 -28.45 -10.75
CA GLU A 36 6.56 -27.20 -11.49
C GLU A 36 6.77 -26.09 -10.46
N SER A 37 7.79 -25.24 -10.66
CA SER A 37 8.24 -24.29 -9.65
C SER A 37 7.03 -23.57 -9.07
N ALA A 38 6.86 -23.63 -7.74
CA ALA A 38 5.69 -23.10 -7.06
C ALA A 38 5.43 -21.66 -7.52
N LYS A 39 4.26 -21.41 -8.12
CA LYS A 39 3.86 -20.07 -8.55
C LYS A 39 3.40 -19.30 -7.34
N VAL A 40 3.96 -18.12 -7.12
CA VAL A 40 3.48 -17.18 -6.10
C VAL A 40 2.40 -16.30 -6.73
N ALA A 41 1.14 -16.46 -6.32
CA ALA A 41 0.04 -15.62 -6.78
C ALA A 41 -0.19 -14.46 -5.79
N ILE A 42 -0.19 -13.23 -6.28
CA ILE A 42 -0.42 -12.01 -5.50
C ILE A 42 -1.68 -11.32 -6.03
N GLY A 43 -2.63 -11.03 -5.15
CA GLY A 43 -3.82 -10.26 -5.47
C GLY A 43 -3.55 -8.76 -5.36
N LEU A 44 -3.87 -7.99 -6.40
CA LEU A 44 -3.78 -6.54 -6.44
C LEU A 44 -5.18 -5.93 -6.59
N LEU A 45 -5.64 -5.24 -5.57
CA LEU A 45 -6.90 -4.48 -5.58
C LEU A 45 -6.61 -3.06 -6.07
N LEU A 46 -7.24 -2.66 -7.17
CA LEU A 46 -7.06 -1.33 -7.75
C LEU A 46 -8.05 -0.31 -7.15
N PRO A 47 -7.64 0.96 -6.99
CA PRO A 47 -8.54 2.04 -6.64
C PRO A 47 -9.49 2.38 -7.80
N PRO A 48 -10.61 3.10 -7.53
CA PRO A 48 -11.57 3.48 -8.57
C PRO A 48 -11.03 4.57 -9.52
N GLU A 49 -10.11 5.38 -9.07
CA GLU A 49 -9.50 6.46 -9.87
C GLU A 49 -8.54 5.88 -10.92
N GLU A 50 -8.79 6.17 -12.21
CA GLU A 50 -8.07 5.56 -13.33
C GLU A 50 -6.56 5.83 -13.30
N ALA A 51 -6.18 7.09 -13.04
CA ALA A 51 -4.77 7.48 -13.04
C ALA A 51 -4.01 6.80 -11.89
N GLU A 52 -4.59 6.77 -10.70
CA GLU A 52 -4.02 6.09 -9.54
C GLU A 52 -3.96 4.57 -9.75
N ALA A 53 -5.03 3.99 -10.33
CA ALA A 53 -5.08 2.56 -10.67
C ALA A 53 -4.02 2.18 -11.70
N ALA A 54 -3.81 3.02 -12.72
CA ALA A 54 -2.77 2.80 -13.74
C ALA A 54 -1.38 2.87 -13.14
N SER A 55 -1.13 3.85 -12.26
CA SER A 55 0.14 4.04 -11.56
C SER A 55 0.44 2.84 -10.65
N LEU A 56 -0.49 2.45 -9.80
CA LEU A 56 -0.37 1.28 -8.91
C LEU A 56 -0.11 -0.01 -9.69
N ARG A 57 -0.91 -0.27 -10.71
CA ARG A 57 -0.76 -1.44 -11.59
C ARG A 57 0.59 -1.45 -12.27
N GLY A 58 1.04 -0.32 -12.80
CA GLY A 58 2.33 -0.19 -13.49
C GLY A 58 3.49 -0.55 -12.58
N GLY A 59 3.55 0.00 -11.37
CA GLY A 59 4.57 -0.32 -10.38
C GLY A 59 4.59 -1.80 -10.01
N ALA A 60 3.41 -2.36 -9.70
CA ALA A 60 3.28 -3.77 -9.34
C ALA A 60 3.68 -4.71 -10.49
N MET A 61 3.27 -4.43 -11.72
CA MET A 61 3.65 -5.22 -12.89
C MET A 61 5.14 -5.17 -13.18
N LEU A 62 5.79 -4.00 -13.03
CA LEU A 62 7.23 -3.89 -13.21
C LEU A 62 8.00 -4.75 -12.19
N ALA A 63 7.54 -4.79 -10.93
CA ALA A 63 8.13 -5.65 -9.91
C ALA A 63 7.99 -7.13 -10.25
N VAL A 64 6.80 -7.56 -10.74
CA VAL A 64 6.56 -8.94 -11.19
C VAL A 64 7.44 -9.29 -12.39
N GLU A 65 7.53 -8.40 -13.39
CA GLU A 65 8.41 -8.60 -14.55
C GLU A 65 9.86 -8.82 -14.13
N GLN A 66 10.37 -8.02 -13.19
CA GLN A 66 11.74 -8.15 -12.69
C GLN A 66 11.93 -9.40 -11.82
N ALA A 67 10.98 -9.73 -10.94
CA ALA A 67 11.04 -10.97 -10.15
C ALA A 67 11.09 -12.21 -11.06
N ASN A 68 10.35 -12.21 -12.16
CA ASN A 68 10.29 -13.32 -13.11
C ASN A 68 11.52 -13.43 -14.03
N GLN A 69 12.47 -12.50 -13.98
CA GLN A 69 13.78 -12.66 -14.63
C GLN A 69 14.64 -13.69 -13.89
N ALA A 70 14.40 -13.90 -12.59
CA ALA A 70 15.01 -14.98 -11.84
C ALA A 70 14.38 -16.34 -12.24
N PRO A 71 15.13 -17.46 -12.14
CA PRO A 71 14.63 -18.77 -12.56
C PRO A 71 13.44 -19.27 -11.73
N THR A 72 13.35 -18.90 -10.45
CA THR A 72 12.30 -19.33 -9.51
C THR A 72 12.20 -18.35 -8.33
N PRO A 73 11.01 -18.19 -7.72
CA PRO A 73 9.69 -18.68 -8.12
C PRO A 73 9.09 -17.84 -9.24
N LYS A 74 8.08 -18.36 -9.95
CA LYS A 74 7.30 -17.57 -10.90
C LYS A 74 6.20 -16.81 -10.15
N VAL A 75 6.21 -15.49 -10.26
CA VAL A 75 5.22 -14.61 -9.63
C VAL A 75 4.11 -14.30 -10.64
N THR A 76 2.86 -14.42 -10.21
CA THR A 76 1.68 -14.00 -10.99
C THR A 76 0.92 -12.93 -10.24
N LEU A 77 0.39 -11.95 -10.96
CA LEU A 77 -0.42 -10.88 -10.39
C LEU A 77 -1.87 -11.06 -10.82
N VAL A 78 -2.74 -11.31 -9.85
CA VAL A 78 -4.20 -11.32 -10.05
C VAL A 78 -4.70 -9.92 -9.78
N ILE A 79 -5.17 -9.23 -10.83
CA ILE A 79 -5.59 -7.85 -10.73
C ILE A 79 -7.12 -7.77 -10.74
N ARG A 80 -7.69 -7.17 -9.71
CA ARG A 80 -9.11 -6.88 -9.59
C ARG A 80 -9.28 -5.40 -9.25
N GLY A 81 -10.29 -4.74 -9.79
CA GLY A 81 -10.44 -3.32 -9.49
C GLY A 81 -11.57 -2.65 -10.23
N ARG A 82 -11.67 -1.32 -10.05
CA ARG A 82 -12.78 -0.46 -10.46
C ARG A 82 -14.07 -0.78 -9.72
N ILE A 83 -13.97 -0.85 -8.42
CA ILE A 83 -15.04 -1.24 -7.52
C ILE A 83 -15.77 0.02 -7.12
N GLY A 84 -16.82 0.35 -7.89
CA GLY A 84 -17.70 1.48 -7.60
C GLY A 84 -18.79 1.21 -6.57
N GLN A 85 -18.97 -0.05 -6.15
CA GLN A 85 -20.01 -0.43 -5.18
C GLN A 85 -19.41 -0.81 -3.83
N TRP A 86 -20.02 -0.29 -2.78
CA TRP A 86 -19.65 -0.66 -1.41
C TRP A 86 -19.82 -2.19 -1.22
N GLY A 87 -18.83 -2.84 -0.64
CA GLY A 87 -18.81 -4.29 -0.44
C GLY A 87 -18.17 -5.10 -1.58
N ALA A 88 -18.10 -4.58 -2.80
CA ALA A 88 -17.50 -5.31 -3.92
C ALA A 88 -16.01 -5.67 -3.67
N VAL A 89 -15.27 -4.82 -2.94
CA VAL A 89 -13.86 -5.11 -2.56
C VAL A 89 -13.73 -6.41 -1.79
N ALA A 90 -14.62 -6.67 -0.82
CA ALA A 90 -14.56 -7.90 -0.04
C ALA A 90 -14.83 -9.13 -0.92
N VAL A 91 -15.76 -9.03 -1.88
CA VAL A 91 -16.07 -10.11 -2.82
C VAL A 91 -14.88 -10.38 -3.73
N GLU A 92 -14.27 -9.33 -4.30
CA GLU A 92 -13.11 -9.49 -5.17
C GLU A 92 -11.88 -10.00 -4.40
N ALA A 93 -11.62 -9.52 -3.20
CA ALA A 93 -10.56 -10.04 -2.33
C ALA A 93 -10.79 -11.52 -2.00
N ALA A 94 -12.03 -11.92 -1.69
CA ALA A 94 -12.36 -13.32 -1.42
C ALA A 94 -12.14 -14.20 -2.67
N ARG A 95 -12.58 -13.74 -3.85
CA ARG A 95 -12.33 -14.46 -5.12
C ARG A 95 -10.83 -14.60 -5.41
N MET A 96 -10.05 -13.54 -5.23
CA MET A 96 -8.60 -13.63 -5.40
C MET A 96 -7.98 -14.73 -4.54
N VAL A 97 -8.40 -14.83 -3.27
CA VAL A 97 -7.84 -15.81 -2.35
C VAL A 97 -8.38 -17.21 -2.60
N LEU A 98 -9.72 -17.35 -2.76
CA LEU A 98 -10.38 -18.66 -2.77
C LEU A 98 -10.43 -19.29 -4.16
N ASP A 99 -10.63 -18.48 -5.21
CA ASP A 99 -10.80 -18.96 -6.58
C ASP A 99 -9.50 -18.87 -7.38
N ASP A 100 -8.75 -17.77 -7.22
CA ASP A 100 -7.52 -17.51 -7.99
C ASP A 100 -6.26 -17.94 -7.23
N GLY A 101 -6.36 -18.38 -5.97
CA GLY A 101 -5.26 -18.90 -5.18
C GLY A 101 -4.22 -17.85 -4.74
N ALA A 102 -4.63 -16.58 -4.60
CA ALA A 102 -3.74 -15.52 -4.15
C ALA A 102 -3.25 -15.80 -2.72
N GLN A 103 -1.93 -15.80 -2.55
CA GLN A 103 -1.24 -16.08 -1.29
C GLN A 103 -0.92 -14.79 -0.50
N GLY A 104 -1.14 -13.62 -1.07
CA GLY A 104 -1.00 -12.31 -0.47
C GLY A 104 -1.86 -11.30 -1.19
N LEU A 105 -2.27 -10.23 -0.50
CA LEU A 105 -3.09 -9.16 -1.06
C LEU A 105 -2.39 -7.81 -0.93
N ILE A 106 -2.50 -6.99 -1.96
CA ILE A 106 -2.15 -5.57 -1.94
C ILE A 106 -3.45 -4.78 -1.94
N ALA A 107 -3.71 -4.07 -0.85
CA ALA A 107 -4.88 -3.23 -0.69
C ALA A 107 -4.59 -1.80 -1.19
N PRO A 108 -5.55 -1.16 -1.88
CA PRO A 108 -5.36 0.14 -2.52
C PRO A 108 -5.22 1.27 -1.49
N PRO A 109 -4.80 2.48 -1.91
CA PRO A 109 -4.69 3.66 -1.03
C PRO A 109 -6.07 4.23 -0.63
N ASN A 110 -6.96 3.37 -0.17
CA ASN A 110 -8.32 3.71 0.26
C ASN A 110 -8.68 2.98 1.54
N GLY A 111 -9.01 3.70 2.63
CA GLY A 111 -9.29 3.14 3.94
C GLY A 111 -10.46 2.17 3.95
N ALA A 112 -11.58 2.53 3.31
CA ALA A 112 -12.76 1.65 3.25
C ALA A 112 -12.45 0.34 2.51
N ALA A 113 -11.75 0.40 1.39
CA ALA A 113 -11.35 -0.77 0.62
C ALA A 113 -10.38 -1.66 1.43
N THR A 114 -9.40 -1.05 2.10
CA THR A 114 -8.45 -1.78 2.93
C THR A 114 -9.15 -2.50 4.10
N HIS A 115 -10.08 -1.85 4.79
CA HIS A 115 -10.87 -2.52 5.84
C HIS A 115 -11.64 -3.73 5.34
N LEU A 116 -12.23 -3.66 4.13
CA LEU A 116 -12.92 -4.79 3.52
C LEU A 116 -11.96 -5.92 3.13
N ALA A 117 -10.79 -5.62 2.59
CA ALA A 117 -9.75 -6.61 2.33
C ALA A 117 -9.27 -7.29 3.61
N LEU A 118 -9.10 -6.54 4.71
CA LEU A 118 -8.71 -7.07 6.01
C LEU A 118 -9.78 -7.99 6.64
N GLN A 119 -11.06 -7.77 6.36
CA GLN A 119 -12.10 -8.72 6.80
C GLN A 119 -11.95 -10.10 6.12
N VAL A 120 -11.55 -10.13 4.86
CA VAL A 120 -11.24 -11.39 4.16
C VAL A 120 -9.96 -11.99 4.72
N ALA A 121 -8.89 -11.21 4.82
CA ALA A 121 -7.62 -11.64 5.36
C ALA A 121 -7.75 -12.19 6.80
N GLY A 122 -8.58 -11.58 7.62
CA GLY A 122 -8.86 -12.06 8.99
C GLY A 122 -9.45 -13.48 9.06
N ARG A 123 -10.07 -13.96 7.98
CA ARG A 123 -10.65 -15.30 7.86
C ARG A 123 -9.75 -16.29 7.11
N THR A 124 -8.93 -15.79 6.21
CA THR A 124 -8.09 -16.62 5.31
C THR A 124 -6.63 -16.65 5.77
N ALA A 125 -6.26 -15.80 6.73
CA ALA A 125 -4.89 -15.62 7.22
C ALA A 125 -3.86 -15.28 6.11
N VAL A 126 -4.31 -14.63 5.03
CA VAL A 126 -3.47 -14.19 3.92
C VAL A 126 -2.82 -12.85 4.27
N PRO A 127 -1.50 -12.67 4.08
CA PRO A 127 -0.82 -11.41 4.37
C PRO A 127 -1.36 -10.28 3.48
N VAL A 128 -1.50 -9.08 4.08
CA VAL A 128 -1.99 -7.88 3.40
C VAL A 128 -0.96 -6.76 3.50
N ILE A 129 -0.60 -6.20 2.36
CA ILE A 129 0.13 -4.94 2.29
C ILE A 129 -0.88 -3.81 2.05
N SER A 130 -0.95 -2.86 2.98
CA SER A 130 -1.83 -1.69 2.87
C SER A 130 -1.07 -0.50 2.31
N LEU A 131 -1.67 0.18 1.31
CA LEU A 131 -1.19 1.45 0.75
C LEU A 131 -2.00 2.64 1.26
N CYS A 132 -2.80 2.43 2.29
CA CYS A 132 -3.77 3.40 2.79
C CYS A 132 -3.18 4.25 3.91
N ALA A 133 -3.40 5.58 3.86
CA ALA A 133 -2.97 6.52 4.89
C ALA A 133 -3.90 6.59 6.13
N ASP A 134 -5.06 5.91 6.11
CA ASP A 134 -6.00 5.89 7.24
C ASP A 134 -5.40 5.17 8.45
N SER A 135 -5.19 5.89 9.54
CA SER A 135 -4.58 5.36 10.77
C SER A 135 -5.37 4.23 11.43
N SER A 136 -6.68 4.10 11.17
CA SER A 136 -7.52 3.06 11.77
C SER A 136 -7.25 1.65 11.23
N VAL A 137 -6.61 1.54 10.07
CA VAL A 137 -6.31 0.27 9.43
C VAL A 137 -5.41 -0.62 10.28
N SER A 138 -4.37 -0.06 10.90
CA SER A 138 -3.48 -0.81 11.81
C SER A 138 -4.07 -1.08 13.20
N GLN A 139 -5.27 -0.53 13.48
CA GLN A 139 -6.00 -0.78 14.74
C GLN A 139 -6.98 -1.96 14.65
N THR A 140 -7.02 -2.65 13.51
CA THR A 140 -7.94 -3.79 13.28
C THR A 140 -7.55 -5.06 14.01
N GLY A 141 -6.31 -5.13 14.52
CA GLY A 141 -5.80 -6.33 15.21
C GLY A 141 -5.50 -7.51 14.29
N VAL A 142 -5.46 -7.32 12.96
CA VAL A 142 -5.06 -8.36 12.01
C VAL A 142 -3.52 -8.46 11.98
N PRO A 143 -2.93 -9.55 12.53
CA PRO A 143 -1.49 -9.62 12.77
C PRO A 143 -0.64 -9.86 11.50
N TRP A 144 -1.27 -10.19 10.37
CA TRP A 144 -0.62 -10.37 9.07
C TRP A 144 -0.86 -9.20 8.10
N MET A 145 -0.95 -8.00 8.64
CA MET A 145 -1.04 -6.77 7.86
C MET A 145 0.10 -5.84 8.19
N VAL A 146 0.69 -5.26 7.16
CA VAL A 146 1.57 -4.09 7.30
C VAL A 146 1.13 -2.99 6.35
N ARG A 147 1.45 -1.75 6.73
CA ARG A 147 1.23 -0.57 5.90
C ARG A 147 2.56 0.01 5.48
N ILE A 148 2.73 0.25 4.18
CA ILE A 148 3.92 0.89 3.62
C ILE A 148 3.74 2.38 3.35
N ALA A 149 2.52 2.85 3.20
CA ALA A 149 2.24 4.28 3.11
C ALA A 149 2.39 4.98 4.46
N SER A 150 2.81 6.25 4.46
CA SER A 150 2.73 7.13 5.62
C SER A 150 1.27 7.36 6.03
N THR A 151 1.04 7.61 7.33
CA THR A 151 -0.30 7.91 7.82
C THR A 151 -0.61 9.39 7.71
N THR A 152 -1.89 9.71 7.54
CA THR A 152 -2.39 11.10 7.65
C THR A 152 -1.92 11.78 8.93
N ILE A 153 -1.88 11.06 10.06
CA ILE A 153 -1.42 11.61 11.34
C ILE A 153 0.07 11.98 11.32
N GLU A 154 0.92 11.10 10.79
CA GLU A 154 2.37 11.33 10.71
C GLU A 154 2.69 12.53 9.82
N GLU A 155 2.12 12.56 8.62
CA GLU A 155 2.30 13.64 7.67
C GLU A 155 1.80 14.98 8.20
N ALA A 156 0.59 14.98 8.77
CA ALA A 156 0.00 16.19 9.33
C ALA A 156 0.80 16.71 10.54
N ARG A 157 1.26 15.83 11.45
CA ARG A 157 2.13 16.23 12.57
C ARG A 157 3.42 16.86 12.08
N PHE A 158 4.03 16.25 11.07
CA PHE A 158 5.26 16.76 10.47
C PHE A 158 5.06 18.15 9.86
N LEU A 159 4.01 18.33 9.06
CA LEU A 159 3.67 19.64 8.47
C LEU A 159 3.35 20.69 9.54
N LEU A 160 2.53 20.33 10.52
CA LEU A 160 2.16 21.25 11.59
C LEU A 160 3.35 21.66 12.45
N ALA A 161 4.33 20.77 12.68
CA ALA A 161 5.56 21.09 13.40
C ALA A 161 6.51 21.95 12.57
N GLY A 162 6.77 21.55 11.31
CA GLY A 162 7.77 22.20 10.45
C GLY A 162 7.37 23.59 9.96
N LEU A 163 6.08 23.79 9.66
CA LEU A 163 5.59 25.09 9.16
C LEU A 163 5.50 26.17 10.23
N MET A 164 5.77 25.84 11.48
CA MET A 164 5.56 26.69 12.66
C MET A 164 6.83 27.08 13.39
N ALA A 165 7.98 26.58 12.97
CA ALA A 165 9.25 26.84 13.67
C ALA A 165 9.61 28.35 13.77
N ASP A 166 8.95 29.18 12.97
CA ASP A 166 9.29 30.59 12.79
C ASP A 166 8.20 31.60 13.21
N GLN A 167 7.13 31.17 13.92
CA GLN A 167 6.03 32.08 14.26
C GLN A 167 5.76 32.15 15.76
N SER A 168 5.82 33.38 16.31
CA SER A 168 5.47 33.72 17.70
C SER A 168 4.00 33.45 18.03
N GLU A 169 3.10 33.49 17.04
CA GLU A 169 1.68 33.12 17.16
C GLU A 169 1.33 31.94 16.27
N PRO A 170 0.56 30.94 16.79
CA PRO A 170 0.13 29.81 15.99
C PRO A 170 -0.77 30.30 14.84
N PRO A 171 -0.43 30.00 13.57
CA PRO A 171 -1.30 30.32 12.46
C PRO A 171 -2.64 29.60 12.59
N GLU A 172 -3.70 30.27 12.23
CA GLU A 172 -5.01 29.64 12.07
C GLU A 172 -5.01 28.80 10.78
N TRP A 173 -5.33 27.53 10.94
CA TRP A 173 -5.36 26.58 9.85
C TRP A 173 -6.78 26.23 9.44
N VAL A 174 -7.03 26.22 8.14
CA VAL A 174 -8.22 25.61 7.54
C VAL A 174 -7.80 24.31 6.86
N ALA A 175 -8.57 23.26 7.07
CA ALA A 175 -8.37 21.99 6.37
C ALA A 175 -9.47 21.78 5.33
N LEU A 176 -9.08 21.37 4.14
CA LEU A 176 -9.96 21.00 3.04
C LEU A 176 -9.83 19.50 2.84
N VAL A 177 -10.93 18.78 2.99
CA VAL A 177 -10.97 17.31 3.02
C VAL A 177 -12.00 16.79 2.03
N PRO A 178 -11.92 15.54 1.55
CA PRO A 178 -12.96 14.97 0.72
C PRO A 178 -14.32 14.99 1.42
N ASP A 179 -15.40 14.93 0.66
CA ASP A 179 -16.73 14.70 1.21
C ASP A 179 -16.92 13.26 1.71
N GLY A 180 -17.96 13.04 2.50
CA GLY A 180 -18.42 11.73 2.92
C GLY A 180 -17.49 11.01 3.91
N ARG A 181 -17.36 9.68 3.74
CA ARG A 181 -16.61 8.82 4.70
C ARG A 181 -15.13 9.15 4.73
N ALA A 182 -14.49 9.26 3.57
CA ALA A 182 -13.06 9.57 3.47
C ALA A 182 -12.73 10.89 4.17
N GLY A 183 -13.56 11.92 3.99
CA GLY A 183 -13.39 13.20 4.68
C GLY A 183 -13.51 13.10 6.19
N ARG A 184 -14.43 12.29 6.72
CA ARG A 184 -14.54 12.08 8.17
C ARG A 184 -13.31 11.37 8.73
N GLU A 185 -12.74 10.39 8.02
CA GLU A 185 -11.51 9.69 8.39
C GLU A 185 -10.32 10.66 8.42
N VAL A 186 -10.13 11.42 7.35
CA VAL A 186 -9.09 12.47 7.27
C VAL A 186 -9.28 13.54 8.36
N SER A 187 -10.49 14.06 8.55
CA SER A 187 -10.78 15.09 9.56
C SER A 187 -10.44 14.62 10.97
N ARG A 188 -10.75 13.36 11.28
CA ARG A 188 -10.39 12.75 12.57
C ARG A 188 -8.87 12.73 12.77
N ASP A 189 -8.14 12.30 11.76
CA ASP A 189 -6.69 12.14 11.83
C ASP A 189 -5.97 13.49 11.86
N LEU A 190 -6.42 14.48 11.06
CA LEU A 190 -5.94 15.86 11.11
C LEU A 190 -6.20 16.50 12.48
N SER A 191 -7.39 16.29 13.06
CA SER A 191 -7.73 16.81 14.39
C SER A 191 -6.85 16.19 15.48
N ARG A 192 -6.56 14.88 15.40
CA ARG A 192 -5.63 14.22 16.32
C ARG A 192 -4.20 14.74 16.17
N ALA A 193 -3.74 14.94 14.92
CA ALA A 193 -2.43 15.51 14.66
C ALA A 193 -2.31 16.94 15.20
N ALA A 194 -3.31 17.78 14.97
CA ALA A 194 -3.37 19.15 15.48
C ALA A 194 -3.35 19.19 17.01
N SER A 195 -4.18 18.38 17.67
CA SER A 195 -4.23 18.28 19.12
C SER A 195 -2.90 17.84 19.72
N ALA A 196 -2.23 16.86 19.13
CA ALA A 196 -0.90 16.40 19.56
C ALA A 196 0.19 17.47 19.37
N ALA A 197 0.05 18.33 18.37
CA ALA A 197 0.91 19.50 18.15
C ALA A 197 0.50 20.71 19.00
N GLN A 198 -0.46 20.59 19.92
CA GLN A 198 -1.06 21.68 20.69
C GLN A 198 -1.59 22.80 19.78
N ARG A 199 -2.19 22.43 18.68
CA ARG A 199 -2.75 23.32 17.65
C ARG A 199 -4.24 23.06 17.48
N LYS A 200 -4.95 24.03 16.91
CA LYS A 200 -6.37 23.92 16.62
C LYS A 200 -6.61 24.25 15.15
N LEU A 201 -7.35 23.38 14.48
CA LEU A 201 -7.91 23.72 13.18
C LEU A 201 -9.05 24.72 13.39
N LYS A 202 -8.98 25.86 12.69
CA LYS A 202 -10.06 26.88 12.73
C LYS A 202 -11.34 26.33 12.12
N ARG A 203 -11.18 25.62 10.99
CA ARG A 203 -12.29 25.03 10.24
C ARG A 203 -11.83 23.83 9.42
N VAL A 204 -12.74 22.89 9.25
CA VAL A 204 -12.64 21.81 8.26
C VAL A 204 -13.76 21.99 7.25
N CYS A 205 -13.44 22.06 5.95
CA CYS A 205 -14.39 22.20 4.86
C CYS A 205 -14.37 20.95 3.99
N GLU A 206 -15.54 20.40 3.71
CA GLU A 206 -15.67 19.27 2.80
C GLU A 206 -15.68 19.76 1.34
N VAL A 207 -14.88 19.09 0.52
CA VAL A 207 -14.77 19.33 -0.93
C VAL A 207 -15.42 18.18 -1.65
N SER A 208 -16.38 18.47 -2.51
CA SER A 208 -17.04 17.44 -3.32
C SER A 208 -16.02 16.71 -4.20
N SER A 209 -16.12 15.38 -4.26
CA SER A 209 -15.28 14.54 -5.11
C SER A 209 -15.36 14.91 -6.59
N THR A 210 -16.51 15.47 -7.04
CA THR A 210 -16.71 16.01 -8.39
C THR A 210 -16.33 17.48 -8.54
N LEU A 211 -15.87 18.12 -7.46
CA LEU A 211 -15.53 19.56 -7.37
C LEU A 211 -16.67 20.51 -7.74
N THR A 212 -17.92 20.07 -7.62
CA THR A 212 -19.09 20.92 -7.90
C THR A 212 -19.23 22.09 -6.93
N ASN A 213 -18.58 22.03 -5.77
CA ASN A 213 -18.56 23.10 -4.76
C ASN A 213 -17.24 23.89 -4.70
N LEU A 214 -16.38 23.79 -5.73
CA LEU A 214 -15.05 24.39 -5.76
C LEU A 214 -15.08 25.89 -5.49
N GLU A 215 -15.92 26.64 -6.19
CA GLU A 215 -16.05 28.10 -6.03
C GLU A 215 -16.54 28.47 -4.63
N SER A 216 -17.53 27.76 -4.11
CA SER A 216 -18.08 28.04 -2.78
C SER A 216 -17.08 27.76 -1.66
N VAL A 217 -16.30 26.69 -1.79
CA VAL A 217 -15.21 26.34 -0.84
C VAL A 217 -14.11 27.39 -0.92
N THR A 218 -13.68 27.79 -2.13
CA THR A 218 -12.69 28.85 -2.33
C THR A 218 -13.13 30.15 -1.66
N ALA A 219 -14.37 30.59 -1.92
CA ALA A 219 -14.93 31.80 -1.30
C ALA A 219 -15.03 31.68 0.24
N GLN A 220 -15.32 30.49 0.75
CA GLN A 220 -15.35 30.23 2.18
C GLN A 220 -13.97 30.37 2.82
N VAL A 221 -12.93 29.78 2.21
CA VAL A 221 -11.54 29.91 2.68
C VAL A 221 -11.11 31.37 2.72
N LEU A 222 -11.39 32.13 1.67
CA LEU A 222 -11.02 33.54 1.60
C LEU A 222 -11.72 34.38 2.69
N ARG A 223 -12.98 34.10 3.02
CA ARG A 223 -13.70 34.76 4.12
C ARG A 223 -13.11 34.48 5.49
N GLU A 224 -12.58 33.29 5.69
CA GLU A 224 -11.93 32.90 6.95
C GLU A 224 -10.55 33.54 7.12
N GLN A 225 -9.93 34.04 6.05
CA GLN A 225 -8.60 34.67 6.04
C GLN A 225 -7.54 33.87 6.80
N PRO A 226 -7.42 32.54 6.58
CA PRO A 226 -6.44 31.73 7.28
C PRO A 226 -5.03 32.07 6.83
N LYS A 227 -4.05 31.96 7.72
CA LYS A 227 -2.63 32.08 7.35
C LYS A 227 -2.12 30.87 6.56
N ALA A 228 -2.80 29.71 6.72
CA ALA A 228 -2.43 28.48 6.05
C ALA A 228 -3.64 27.57 5.78
N VAL A 229 -3.57 26.78 4.71
CA VAL A 229 -4.58 25.80 4.32
C VAL A 229 -3.93 24.44 4.10
N LEU A 230 -4.47 23.43 4.75
CA LEU A 230 -4.18 22.03 4.49
C LEU A 230 -5.15 21.51 3.41
N VAL A 231 -4.63 21.22 2.23
CA VAL A 231 -5.41 20.68 1.11
C VAL A 231 -5.24 19.16 1.10
N TRP A 232 -6.06 18.46 1.89
CA TRP A 232 -5.95 17.02 2.09
C TRP A 232 -6.88 16.25 1.17
N LEU A 233 -6.58 16.32 -0.12
CA LEU A 233 -7.35 15.72 -1.22
C LEU A 233 -6.44 14.84 -2.07
N ASP A 234 -7.06 14.04 -2.95
CA ASP A 234 -6.32 13.35 -4.00
C ASP A 234 -5.61 14.34 -4.93
N PRO A 235 -4.52 13.94 -5.61
CA PRO A 235 -3.63 14.86 -6.31
C PRO A 235 -4.32 15.82 -7.29
N ALA A 236 -5.15 15.32 -8.20
CA ALA A 236 -5.76 16.18 -9.22
C ALA A 236 -6.79 17.17 -8.63
N PRO A 237 -7.73 16.76 -7.74
CA PRO A 237 -8.58 17.68 -6.98
C PRO A 237 -7.78 18.70 -6.16
N ALA A 238 -6.71 18.27 -5.47
CA ALA A 238 -5.85 19.16 -4.70
C ALA A 238 -5.21 20.24 -5.59
N GLY A 239 -4.73 19.85 -6.77
CA GLY A 239 -4.16 20.78 -7.74
C GLY A 239 -5.16 21.82 -8.23
N ARG A 240 -6.37 21.39 -8.61
CA ARG A 240 -7.43 22.31 -9.05
C ARG A 240 -7.84 23.30 -7.95
N LEU A 241 -7.95 22.82 -6.71
CA LEU A 241 -8.29 23.69 -5.58
C LEU A 241 -7.14 24.65 -5.24
N THR A 242 -5.90 24.19 -5.28
CA THR A 242 -4.71 25.04 -5.15
C THR A 242 -4.73 26.18 -6.18
N LYS A 243 -4.98 25.85 -7.44
CA LYS A 243 -5.11 26.83 -8.53
C LYS A 243 -6.23 27.81 -8.24
N SER A 244 -7.43 27.35 -7.91
CA SER A 244 -8.58 28.21 -7.59
C SER A 244 -8.30 29.17 -6.44
N LEU A 245 -7.67 28.71 -5.36
CA LEU A 245 -7.29 29.55 -4.22
C LEU A 245 -6.29 30.64 -4.63
N ARG A 246 -5.26 30.29 -5.40
CA ARG A 246 -4.23 31.24 -5.87
C ARG A 246 -4.80 32.28 -6.84
N GLU A 247 -5.62 31.85 -7.80
CA GLU A 247 -6.31 32.74 -8.75
C GLU A 247 -7.27 33.71 -8.03
N ALA A 248 -7.89 33.27 -6.94
CA ALA A 248 -8.74 34.09 -6.08
C ALA A 248 -7.95 34.98 -5.09
N GLY A 249 -6.61 35.01 -5.16
CA GLY A 249 -5.76 35.91 -4.38
C GLY A 249 -5.32 35.38 -3.01
N PHE A 250 -5.50 34.09 -2.72
CA PHE A 250 -4.99 33.52 -1.47
C PHE A 250 -3.45 33.50 -1.47
N ALA A 251 -2.83 34.30 -0.58
CA ALA A 251 -1.37 34.42 -0.47
C ALA A 251 -0.76 33.58 0.67
N GLY A 252 -1.60 32.96 1.53
CA GLY A 252 -1.16 32.15 2.67
C GLY A 252 -0.44 30.86 2.25
N LYS A 253 0.09 30.13 3.23
CA LYS A 253 0.75 28.84 2.99
C LYS A 253 -0.26 27.78 2.55
N LEU A 254 0.10 26.97 1.56
CA LEU A 254 -0.64 25.79 1.13
C LEU A 254 0.20 24.54 1.36
N ALA A 255 -0.40 23.52 1.93
CA ALA A 255 0.26 22.24 2.15
C ALA A 255 -0.71 21.07 1.94
N GLY A 256 -0.21 19.90 1.60
CA GLY A 256 -1.02 18.71 1.39
C GLY A 256 -0.24 17.42 1.67
N PRO A 257 -0.87 16.25 1.47
CA PRO A 257 -0.25 14.96 1.69
C PRO A 257 0.87 14.66 0.67
N SER A 258 1.74 13.72 1.01
CA SER A 258 2.87 13.27 0.16
C SER A 258 2.45 12.85 -1.26
N ARG A 259 1.23 12.32 -1.44
CA ARG A 259 0.67 11.97 -2.76
C ARG A 259 0.54 13.15 -3.72
N CYS A 260 0.49 14.40 -3.20
CA CYS A 260 0.51 15.60 -4.04
C CYS A 260 1.87 15.82 -4.74
N THR A 261 2.90 15.02 -4.48
CA THR A 261 4.13 15.03 -5.32
C THR A 261 3.89 14.50 -6.73
N SER A 262 2.71 13.94 -7.02
CA SER A 262 2.40 13.30 -8.29
C SER A 262 2.34 14.28 -9.47
N PRO A 263 2.63 13.81 -10.71
CA PRO A 263 2.46 14.60 -11.92
C PRO A 263 1.02 15.13 -12.09
N ALA A 264 0.02 14.40 -11.61
CA ALA A 264 -1.39 14.81 -11.69
C ALA A 264 -1.69 16.08 -10.87
N PHE A 265 -1.06 16.24 -9.71
CA PHE A 265 -1.14 17.48 -8.93
C PHE A 265 -0.50 18.64 -9.69
N LEU A 266 0.75 18.48 -10.16
CA LEU A 266 1.48 19.53 -10.85
C LEU A 266 0.75 19.99 -12.11
N ALA A 267 0.23 19.05 -12.92
CA ALA A 267 -0.54 19.36 -14.12
C ALA A 267 -1.84 20.13 -13.79
N SER A 268 -2.55 19.73 -12.73
CA SER A 268 -3.84 20.33 -12.35
C SER A 268 -3.70 21.68 -11.66
N SER A 269 -2.57 21.94 -11.00
CA SER A 269 -2.28 23.19 -10.31
C SER A 269 -1.56 24.22 -11.15
N ALA A 270 -1.01 23.83 -12.32
CA ALA A 270 -0.22 24.73 -13.18
C ALA A 270 -0.99 25.99 -13.60
N PRO A 271 -0.33 27.16 -13.59
CA PRO A 271 1.03 27.43 -13.10
C PRO A 271 1.09 27.79 -11.60
N MET A 272 0.04 27.56 -10.84
CA MET A 272 -0.22 28.09 -9.47
C MET A 272 0.27 27.17 -8.33
N SER A 273 1.12 26.14 -8.65
CA SER A 273 1.66 25.24 -7.62
C SER A 273 2.76 25.84 -6.75
N GLU A 274 3.33 26.98 -7.16
CA GLU A 274 4.50 27.59 -6.49
C GLU A 274 4.27 27.76 -4.98
N GLY A 275 5.23 27.29 -4.19
CA GLY A 275 5.17 27.35 -2.73
C GLY A 275 4.25 26.33 -2.06
N PHE A 276 3.68 25.36 -2.77
CA PHE A 276 2.90 24.27 -2.17
C PHE A 276 3.85 23.30 -1.44
N LEU A 277 3.51 22.94 -0.22
CA LEU A 277 4.36 22.16 0.69
C LEU A 277 3.83 20.75 0.86
N VAL A 278 4.70 19.75 0.82
CA VAL A 278 4.36 18.35 1.07
C VAL A 278 5.43 17.66 1.90
N PRO A 279 5.04 16.68 2.74
CA PRO A 279 6.03 15.79 3.36
C PRO A 279 6.49 14.75 2.33
N ALA A 280 7.72 14.27 2.47
CA ALA A 280 8.24 13.14 1.71
C ALA A 280 9.14 12.28 2.61
N ILE A 281 9.21 11.00 2.30
CA ILE A 281 10.10 10.08 3.03
C ILE A 281 11.55 10.46 2.75
N VAL A 282 12.37 10.50 3.80
CA VAL A 282 13.82 10.70 3.69
C VAL A 282 14.42 9.44 3.05
N LEU A 283 15.21 9.64 2.01
CA LEU A 283 16.02 8.60 1.38
C LEU A 283 17.48 8.89 1.66
N ASP A 284 18.26 7.84 1.94
CA ASP A 284 19.72 7.89 1.90
C ASP A 284 20.22 7.81 0.45
N GLU A 285 21.52 8.01 0.19
CA GLU A 285 22.08 7.95 -1.16
C GLU A 285 21.76 6.63 -1.90
N PRO A 286 21.91 5.42 -1.29
CA PRO A 286 21.48 4.19 -1.91
C PRO A 286 19.97 4.15 -2.21
N GLY A 287 19.13 4.75 -1.34
CA GLY A 287 17.68 4.86 -1.54
C GLY A 287 17.33 5.76 -2.71
N GLU A 288 17.98 6.90 -2.83
CA GLU A 288 17.81 7.80 -3.98
C GLU A 288 18.23 7.14 -5.30
N ALA A 289 19.34 6.41 -5.32
CA ALA A 289 19.79 5.67 -6.49
C ALA A 289 18.78 4.57 -6.90
N ARG A 290 18.19 3.85 -5.91
CA ARG A 290 17.13 2.86 -6.18
C ARG A 290 15.89 3.50 -6.78
N LEU A 291 15.46 4.63 -6.23
CA LEU A 291 14.31 5.38 -6.76
C LEU A 291 14.55 5.84 -8.19
N LEU A 292 15.70 6.44 -8.48
CA LEU A 292 16.06 6.90 -9.82
C LEU A 292 16.11 5.74 -10.83
N SER A 293 16.66 4.59 -10.44
CA SER A 293 16.69 3.39 -11.28
C SER A 293 15.29 2.87 -11.57
N PHE A 294 14.42 2.84 -10.56
CA PHE A 294 13.01 2.47 -10.71
C PHE A 294 12.28 3.43 -11.65
N GLN A 295 12.44 4.75 -11.45
CA GLN A 295 11.80 5.78 -12.29
C GLN A 295 12.23 5.65 -13.75
N ALA A 296 13.52 5.41 -14.00
CA ALA A 296 14.04 5.19 -15.35
C ALA A 296 13.41 3.95 -16.00
N ALA A 297 13.37 2.82 -15.29
CA ALA A 297 12.77 1.59 -15.78
C ALA A 297 11.25 1.73 -16.02
N PHE A 298 10.55 2.41 -15.12
CA PHE A 298 9.11 2.69 -15.24
C PHE A 298 8.81 3.56 -16.46
N ARG A 299 9.57 4.65 -16.63
CA ARG A 299 9.46 5.54 -17.80
C ARG A 299 9.76 4.79 -19.10
N GLN A 300 10.81 4.00 -19.13
CA GLN A 300 11.15 3.18 -20.29
C GLN A 300 10.01 2.21 -20.64
N ARG A 301 9.38 1.61 -19.64
CA ARG A 301 8.34 0.59 -19.82
C ARG A 301 6.97 1.16 -20.22
N TYR A 302 6.59 2.32 -19.64
CA TYR A 302 5.24 2.87 -19.75
C TYR A 302 5.16 4.24 -20.42
N GLY A 303 6.29 4.92 -20.68
CA GLY A 303 6.33 6.24 -21.33
C GLY A 303 5.83 7.40 -20.46
N ILE A 304 5.61 7.17 -19.17
CA ILE A 304 5.15 8.18 -18.19
C ILE A 304 6.05 8.18 -16.94
N GLU A 305 5.98 9.27 -16.19
CA GLU A 305 6.72 9.36 -14.91
C GLU A 305 6.09 8.49 -13.83
N ALA A 306 6.95 7.81 -13.05
CA ALA A 306 6.51 7.11 -11.84
C ALA A 306 6.20 8.10 -10.73
N ASP A 307 5.09 7.89 -10.04
CA ASP A 307 4.72 8.60 -8.82
C ASP A 307 4.92 7.71 -7.56
N LEU A 308 4.57 8.27 -6.39
CA LEU A 308 4.65 7.55 -5.13
C LEU A 308 3.79 6.27 -5.14
N THR A 309 2.61 6.31 -5.76
CA THR A 309 1.71 5.13 -5.84
C THR A 309 2.34 4.00 -6.66
N ALA A 310 3.04 4.33 -7.75
CA ALA A 310 3.80 3.34 -8.52
C ALA A 310 4.95 2.73 -7.71
N ALA A 311 5.70 3.56 -6.97
CA ALA A 311 6.80 3.12 -6.13
C ALA A 311 6.30 2.20 -4.99
N GLU A 312 5.20 2.57 -4.32
CA GLU A 312 4.57 1.76 -3.28
C GLU A 312 4.03 0.43 -3.84
N GLY A 313 3.41 0.44 -5.02
CA GLY A 313 2.95 -0.77 -5.70
C GLY A 313 4.08 -1.74 -6.06
N TYR A 314 5.20 -1.20 -6.52
CA TYR A 314 6.42 -1.95 -6.79
C TYR A 314 6.99 -2.58 -5.50
N ASP A 315 7.12 -1.79 -4.45
CA ASP A 315 7.65 -2.25 -3.16
C ASP A 315 6.72 -3.26 -2.48
N ALA A 316 5.40 -3.11 -2.62
CA ALA A 316 4.43 -4.04 -2.07
C ALA A 316 4.57 -5.46 -2.67
N VAL A 317 4.76 -5.55 -3.99
CA VAL A 317 5.02 -6.84 -4.65
C VAL A 317 6.33 -7.45 -4.15
N ARG A 318 7.42 -6.67 -4.12
CA ARG A 318 8.73 -7.15 -3.65
C ARG A 318 8.67 -7.66 -2.20
N LEU A 319 7.94 -6.95 -1.35
CA LEU A 319 7.75 -7.32 0.04
C LEU A 319 6.97 -8.64 0.17
N LEU A 320 5.86 -8.81 -0.57
CA LEU A 320 5.10 -10.06 -0.56
C LEU A 320 5.91 -11.22 -1.12
N VAL A 321 6.61 -11.04 -2.23
CA VAL A 321 7.50 -12.09 -2.79
C VAL A 321 8.52 -12.52 -1.74
N HIS A 322 9.20 -11.57 -1.11
CA HIS A 322 10.21 -11.87 -0.08
C HIS A 322 9.65 -12.67 1.11
N ILE A 323 8.41 -12.37 1.51
CA ILE A 323 7.76 -13.06 2.63
C ILE A 323 7.30 -14.46 2.21
N LEU A 324 6.68 -14.56 1.04
CA LEU A 324 6.11 -15.81 0.55
C LEU A 324 7.19 -16.82 0.13
N GLU A 325 8.38 -16.36 -0.31
CA GLU A 325 9.52 -17.23 -0.57
C GLU A 325 10.15 -17.85 0.68
N LYS A 326 10.09 -17.14 1.80
CA LYS A 326 10.70 -17.60 3.06
C LYS A 326 9.78 -18.49 3.90
N ASN A 327 8.49 -18.48 3.62
CA ASN A 327 7.52 -19.24 4.36
C ASN A 327 7.12 -20.50 3.56
N ASP A 328 7.02 -21.64 4.26
CA ASP A 328 6.39 -22.83 3.70
C ASP A 328 4.96 -22.45 3.23
N PRO A 329 4.59 -22.73 1.97
CA PRO A 329 3.24 -22.47 1.47
C PRO A 329 2.11 -23.11 2.30
N GLN A 330 2.43 -24.14 3.11
CA GLN A 330 1.49 -24.81 4.02
C GLN A 330 1.48 -24.19 5.43
N SER A 331 2.45 -23.34 5.76
CA SER A 331 2.48 -22.61 7.04
C SER A 331 1.80 -21.26 6.86
N VAL A 332 0.62 -21.13 7.45
CA VAL A 332 -0.04 -19.81 7.58
C VAL A 332 0.83 -18.94 8.48
N PRO A 333 1.30 -17.78 8.05
CA PRO A 333 2.05 -16.89 8.93
C PRO A 333 1.16 -16.50 10.11
N ARG A 334 1.56 -16.81 11.34
CA ARG A 334 0.80 -16.41 12.54
C ARG A 334 0.82 -14.91 12.77
N ALA A 335 1.81 -14.23 12.19
CA ALA A 335 1.96 -12.79 12.19
C ALA A 335 2.90 -12.37 11.05
N PHE A 336 2.81 -11.11 10.65
CA PHE A 336 3.78 -10.54 9.74
C PHE A 336 5.16 -10.47 10.45
N PRO A 337 6.28 -10.82 9.79
CA PRO A 337 7.60 -10.73 10.39
C PRO A 337 8.02 -9.26 10.53
N LEU A 338 7.75 -8.66 11.71
CA LEU A 338 7.99 -7.22 11.96
C LEU A 338 9.47 -6.85 12.15
N ASP A 339 10.34 -7.84 12.34
CA ASP A 339 11.81 -7.69 12.33
C ASP A 339 12.40 -7.58 10.93
N LEU A 340 11.56 -7.70 9.91
CA LEU A 340 11.95 -7.56 8.52
C LEU A 340 12.38 -6.13 8.21
N SER A 341 13.51 -6.01 7.50
CA SER A 341 13.94 -4.79 6.83
C SER A 341 14.28 -5.11 5.38
N LEU A 342 13.63 -4.42 4.46
CA LEU A 342 13.83 -4.59 3.02
C LEU A 342 14.10 -3.23 2.37
N PRO A 343 15.22 -3.07 1.63
CA PRO A 343 15.45 -1.85 0.86
C PRO A 343 14.39 -1.68 -0.23
N GLY A 344 13.58 -0.64 -0.13
CA GLY A 344 12.55 -0.28 -1.11
C GLY A 344 12.97 0.86 -2.05
N VAL A 345 12.22 1.07 -3.12
CA VAL A 345 12.38 2.24 -4.01
C VAL A 345 11.66 3.46 -3.46
N SER A 346 10.63 3.26 -2.64
CA SER A 346 9.96 4.32 -1.88
C SER A 346 10.67 4.62 -0.54
N GLY A 347 11.85 4.03 -0.27
CA GLY A 347 12.61 4.05 0.99
C GLY A 347 12.54 2.72 1.72
N ASP A 348 13.31 2.55 2.78
CA ASP A 348 13.40 1.29 3.49
C ASP A 348 12.06 0.86 4.12
N LEU A 349 11.77 -0.44 3.99
CA LEU A 349 10.56 -1.07 4.52
C LEU A 349 10.90 -1.77 5.83
N SER A 350 10.70 -1.10 6.94
CA SER A 350 10.77 -1.65 8.29
C SER A 350 9.55 -1.20 9.08
N PHE A 351 9.11 -2.01 10.04
CA PHE A 351 7.80 -1.84 10.65
C PHE A 351 7.85 -1.73 12.16
N ASP A 352 6.87 -1.06 12.76
CA ASP A 352 6.63 -1.03 14.19
C ASP A 352 5.79 -2.24 14.64
N ALA A 353 5.53 -2.33 15.94
CA ALA A 353 4.74 -3.43 16.51
C ALA A 353 3.27 -3.46 16.03
N GLN A 354 2.78 -2.37 15.45
CA GLN A 354 1.43 -2.25 14.89
C GLN A 354 1.41 -2.50 13.38
N GLY A 355 2.57 -2.82 12.76
CA GLY A 355 2.68 -3.03 11.33
C GLY A 355 2.72 -1.75 10.50
N ASN A 356 2.92 -0.58 11.12
CA ASN A 356 3.15 0.65 10.38
C ASN A 356 4.61 0.76 9.99
N ARG A 357 4.86 1.27 8.79
CA ARG A 357 6.22 1.55 8.34
C ARG A 357 6.89 2.60 9.23
N LYS A 358 8.12 2.34 9.64
CA LYS A 358 8.97 3.34 10.31
C LYS A 358 9.52 4.29 9.26
N ILE A 359 9.18 5.55 9.35
CA ILE A 359 9.57 6.57 8.37
C ILE A 359 10.20 7.78 9.06
N ALA A 360 11.12 8.44 8.36
CA ALA A 360 11.53 9.80 8.62
C ALA A 360 11.04 10.68 7.47
N LEU A 361 10.51 11.86 7.79
CA LEU A 361 9.96 12.78 6.79
C LEU A 361 10.87 13.99 6.61
N ARG A 362 10.92 14.50 5.38
CA ARG A 362 11.49 15.79 4.99
C ARG A 362 10.43 16.64 4.31
N LEU A 363 10.64 17.95 4.29
CA LEU A 363 9.73 18.87 3.62
C LEU A 363 10.18 19.11 2.18
N LEU A 364 9.23 18.99 1.26
CA LEU A 364 9.39 19.42 -0.12
C LEU A 364 8.52 20.64 -0.39
N ILE A 365 8.95 21.46 -1.34
CA ILE A 365 8.23 22.63 -1.82
C ILE A 365 8.14 22.60 -3.34
N ALA A 366 6.97 22.91 -3.87
CA ALA A 366 6.81 23.07 -5.31
C ALA A 366 7.50 24.36 -5.79
N ARG A 367 8.43 24.21 -6.72
CA ARG A 367 9.16 25.30 -7.38
C ARG A 367 9.32 24.99 -8.86
N ARG A 368 8.94 25.95 -9.72
CA ARG A 368 9.09 25.86 -11.18
C ARG A 368 8.55 24.55 -11.78
N GLY A 369 7.38 24.09 -11.27
CA GLY A 369 6.72 22.89 -11.76
C GLY A 369 7.34 21.56 -11.31
N SER A 370 8.19 21.57 -10.29
CA SER A 370 8.76 20.36 -9.65
C SER A 370 8.79 20.51 -8.15
N PHE A 371 8.94 19.38 -7.42
CA PHE A 371 9.16 19.41 -5.97
C PHE A 371 10.64 19.32 -5.66
N VAL A 372 11.12 20.21 -4.78
CA VAL A 372 12.51 20.27 -4.32
C VAL A 372 12.56 20.24 -2.79
N THR A 373 13.62 19.68 -2.22
CA THR A 373 13.81 19.67 -0.76
C THR A 373 13.93 21.10 -0.23
N VAL A 374 13.24 21.37 0.86
CA VAL A 374 13.45 22.57 1.66
C VAL A 374 14.68 22.31 2.54
N GLU A 375 15.79 22.96 2.23
CA GLU A 375 16.95 22.92 3.12
C GLU A 375 16.61 23.66 4.42
N PRO A 376 16.97 23.09 5.61
CA PRO A 376 16.85 23.84 6.84
C PRO A 376 17.74 25.08 6.73
N GLU A 377 17.18 26.25 7.02
CA GLU A 377 17.98 27.47 7.13
C GLU A 377 19.10 27.21 8.15
N GLN A 378 20.36 27.28 7.69
CA GLN A 378 21.51 27.23 8.57
C GLN A 378 21.42 28.43 9.52
N LYS A 379 21.08 28.15 10.79
CA LYS A 379 21.08 29.17 11.85
C LYS A 379 22.48 29.48 12.30
#